data_ace04ce93da5a79d02f7a0f6187bb485
#
_entry.id   ace04ce93da5a79d02f7a0f6187bb485
#
_cell.length_a   1.000
_cell.length_b   1.000
_cell.length_c   1.000
_cell.angle_alpha   90.00
_cell.angle_beta   90.00
_cell.angle_gamma   90.00
#
_symmetry.space_group_name_H-M   'P 1'
#
loop_
_entity.id
_entity.type
_entity.pdbx_description
1 polymer ?
#
loop_
_entity_poly.entity_id
_entity_poly.type
_entity_poly.pdbx_seq_one_letter_code
_entity_poly.pdbx_strand_id
1 'polypeptide(L)'
;MLILNEPIDFAAHTGANLGATEWLEITQEQIDGFAALTGDDHWIHVDVTRAARERPNGKTIAHGLFLLSLIPRMQRQLFRIESRGAGLNYGYEKVRFTAPVPVGSRVRLAQAVIGASAKGSGARIELQSTIELEGSAKPALVAHGVLLIAGAAAAA
;
A
#
# COMPACT_ATOMS: atom_id res chain seq x y z
N MET A 1 0.22 3.48 16.35
CA MET A 1 0.82 4.40 15.35
C MET A 1 2.17 4.88 15.86
N LEU A 2 3.22 4.70 15.08
CA LEU A 2 4.58 5.19 15.38
C LEU A 2 4.66 6.70 15.08
N ILE A 3 5.18 7.49 16.01
CA ILE A 3 5.41 8.93 15.82
C ILE A 3 6.92 9.17 15.87
N LEU A 4 7.44 9.79 14.82
CA LEU A 4 8.86 10.09 14.64
C LEU A 4 9.03 11.61 14.53
N ASN A 5 10.14 12.13 15.03
CA ASN A 5 10.42 13.55 14.91
C ASN A 5 10.92 13.88 13.49
N GLU A 6 11.90 13.13 12.98
CA GLU A 6 12.53 13.34 11.68
C GLU A 6 12.54 12.06 10.82
N PRO A 7 12.71 12.16 9.49
CA PRO A 7 12.70 10.99 8.61
C PRO A 7 13.78 9.95 8.94
N ILE A 8 14.96 10.38 9.42
CA ILE A 8 16.06 9.49 9.74
C ILE A 8 15.81 8.64 10.99
N ASP A 9 14.87 9.03 11.85
CA ASP A 9 14.54 8.28 13.06
C ASP A 9 14.04 6.85 12.76
N PHE A 10 13.57 6.61 11.52
CA PHE A 10 13.28 5.25 11.07
C PHE A 10 14.45 4.28 11.21
N ALA A 11 15.71 4.77 11.17
CA ALA A 11 16.88 3.91 11.31
C ALA A 11 16.90 3.17 12.65
N ALA A 12 16.45 3.82 13.74
CA ALA A 12 16.33 3.20 15.06
C ALA A 12 15.24 2.13 15.15
N HIS A 13 14.34 2.06 14.17
CA HIS A 13 13.23 1.12 14.09
C HIS A 13 13.46 0.01 13.05
N THR A 14 14.67 -0.15 12.54
CA THR A 14 15.01 -1.24 11.60
C THR A 14 14.63 -2.59 12.20
N GLY A 15 13.86 -3.39 11.42
CA GLY A 15 13.31 -4.67 11.85
C GLY A 15 12.00 -4.57 12.64
N ALA A 16 11.54 -3.37 13.00
CA ALA A 16 10.31 -3.20 13.76
C ALA A 16 9.07 -3.45 12.89
N ASN A 17 8.08 -4.12 13.48
CA ASN A 17 6.74 -4.24 12.93
C ASN A 17 5.91 -3.01 13.33
N LEU A 18 5.37 -2.30 12.36
CA LEU A 18 4.53 -1.10 12.57
C LEU A 18 3.06 -1.45 12.87
N GLY A 19 2.71 -2.73 12.82
CA GLY A 19 1.34 -3.19 12.99
C GLY A 19 0.55 -3.21 11.69
N ALA A 20 -0.76 -3.23 11.81
CA ALA A 20 -1.70 -3.27 10.69
C ALA A 20 -2.76 -2.15 10.82
N THR A 21 -3.27 -1.72 9.66
CA THR A 21 -4.35 -0.72 9.58
C THR A 21 -5.71 -1.32 9.87
N GLU A 22 -6.73 -0.48 9.97
CA GLU A 22 -8.11 -0.91 9.90
C GLU A 22 -8.41 -1.59 8.55
N TRP A 23 -9.44 -2.45 8.57
CA TRP A 23 -9.92 -3.11 7.38
C TRP A 23 -10.62 -2.14 6.43
N LEU A 24 -10.31 -2.22 5.14
CA LEU A 24 -10.92 -1.45 4.06
C LEU A 24 -11.67 -2.40 3.13
N GLU A 25 -12.96 -2.15 2.91
CA GLU A 25 -13.74 -2.87 1.89
C GLU A 25 -13.35 -2.40 0.49
N ILE A 26 -13.24 -3.36 -0.44
CA ILE A 26 -12.99 -3.11 -1.87
C ILE A 26 -14.30 -3.20 -2.62
N THR A 27 -14.83 -2.04 -3.04
CA THR A 27 -16.12 -1.94 -3.73
C THR A 27 -15.97 -1.98 -5.25
N GLN A 28 -17.05 -2.32 -5.97
CA GLN A 28 -17.07 -2.27 -7.43
C GLN A 28 -16.85 -0.83 -7.95
N GLU A 29 -17.43 0.16 -7.29
CA GLU A 29 -17.26 1.57 -7.66
C GLU A 29 -15.78 1.99 -7.64
N GLN A 30 -15.02 1.54 -6.66
CA GLN A 30 -13.58 1.81 -6.59
C GLN A 30 -12.82 1.13 -7.73
N ILE A 31 -13.18 -0.11 -8.05
CA ILE A 31 -12.56 -0.86 -9.16
C ILE A 31 -12.87 -0.17 -10.49
N ASP A 32 -14.12 0.20 -10.73
CA ASP A 32 -14.57 0.90 -11.93
C ASP A 32 -13.89 2.28 -12.07
N GLY A 33 -13.75 3.01 -10.96
CA GLY A 33 -13.04 4.28 -10.94
C GLY A 33 -11.55 4.13 -11.30
N PHE A 34 -10.89 3.08 -10.80
CA PHE A 34 -9.51 2.79 -11.16
C PHE A 34 -9.39 2.39 -12.65
N ALA A 35 -10.30 1.55 -13.16
CA ALA A 35 -10.35 1.18 -14.57
C ALA A 35 -10.54 2.40 -15.47
N ALA A 36 -11.47 3.29 -15.13
CA ALA A 36 -11.73 4.51 -15.89
C ALA A 36 -10.51 5.46 -15.90
N LEU A 37 -9.80 5.57 -14.77
CA LEU A 37 -8.61 6.42 -14.65
C LEU A 37 -7.41 5.89 -15.45
N THR A 38 -7.23 4.57 -15.49
CA THR A 38 -6.01 3.94 -16.04
C THR A 38 -6.21 3.37 -17.45
N GLY A 39 -7.46 3.15 -17.88
CA GLY A 39 -7.80 2.45 -19.11
C GLY A 39 -7.69 0.92 -18.99
N ASP A 40 -7.45 0.36 -17.80
CA ASP A 40 -7.42 -1.09 -17.57
C ASP A 40 -8.83 -1.59 -17.27
N ASP A 41 -9.63 -1.73 -18.33
CA ASP A 41 -11.05 -2.09 -18.33
C ASP A 41 -11.30 -3.57 -18.65
N HIS A 42 -10.30 -4.44 -18.44
CA HIS A 42 -10.49 -5.86 -18.70
C HIS A 42 -11.70 -6.41 -17.92
N TRP A 43 -12.50 -7.25 -18.59
CA TRP A 43 -13.81 -7.72 -18.11
C TRP A 43 -13.78 -8.34 -16.70
N ILE A 44 -12.67 -8.96 -16.29
CA ILE A 44 -12.53 -9.57 -14.95
C ILE A 44 -12.66 -8.55 -13.84
N HIS A 45 -12.47 -7.26 -14.14
CA HIS A 45 -12.56 -6.15 -13.20
C HIS A 45 -13.92 -5.44 -13.26
N VAL A 46 -14.46 -5.23 -14.46
CA VAL A 46 -15.59 -4.30 -14.66
C VAL A 46 -16.89 -4.96 -15.12
N ASP A 47 -16.86 -6.16 -15.70
CA ASP A 47 -18.08 -6.84 -16.19
C ASP A 47 -18.64 -7.79 -15.13
N VAL A 48 -19.47 -7.25 -14.24
CA VAL A 48 -20.13 -8.00 -13.16
C VAL A 48 -20.99 -9.14 -13.69
N THR A 49 -21.71 -8.91 -14.81
CA THR A 49 -22.60 -9.91 -15.42
C THR A 49 -21.81 -11.09 -15.97
N ARG A 50 -20.73 -10.81 -16.67
CA ARG A 50 -19.84 -11.84 -17.19
C ARG A 50 -19.10 -12.56 -16.06
N ALA A 51 -18.60 -11.82 -15.07
CA ALA A 51 -17.94 -12.41 -13.90
C ALA A 51 -18.85 -13.39 -13.15
N ALA A 52 -20.14 -13.07 -13.00
CA ALA A 52 -21.12 -13.95 -12.36
C ALA A 52 -21.27 -15.31 -13.07
N ARG A 53 -21.04 -15.35 -14.38
CA ARG A 53 -21.17 -16.58 -15.19
C ARG A 53 -19.86 -17.34 -15.33
N GLU A 54 -18.74 -16.63 -15.50
CA GLU A 54 -17.47 -17.22 -15.98
C GLU A 54 -16.40 -17.34 -14.90
N ARG A 55 -16.54 -16.62 -13.76
CA ARG A 55 -15.57 -16.74 -12.69
C ARG A 55 -15.99 -17.79 -11.64
N PRO A 56 -15.02 -18.52 -11.05
CA PRO A 56 -15.33 -19.59 -10.09
C PRO A 56 -16.14 -19.13 -8.88
N ASN A 57 -15.95 -17.87 -8.42
CA ASN A 57 -16.66 -17.29 -7.29
C ASN A 57 -17.78 -16.31 -7.71
N GLY A 58 -18.05 -16.18 -9.03
CA GLY A 58 -19.09 -15.30 -9.56
C GLY A 58 -18.82 -13.79 -9.35
N LYS A 59 -17.60 -13.41 -9.00
CA LYS A 59 -17.26 -12.01 -8.64
C LYS A 59 -16.14 -11.45 -9.51
N THR A 60 -16.19 -10.16 -9.77
CA THR A 60 -15.04 -9.39 -10.28
C THR A 60 -13.92 -9.36 -9.25
N ILE A 61 -12.74 -8.94 -9.67
CA ILE A 61 -11.58 -8.78 -8.77
C ILE A 61 -10.97 -7.39 -8.93
N ALA A 62 -10.36 -6.91 -7.85
CA ALA A 62 -9.56 -5.68 -7.89
C ALA A 62 -8.32 -5.86 -8.76
N HIS A 63 -7.89 -4.78 -9.43
CA HIS A 63 -6.59 -4.71 -10.08
C HIS A 63 -5.48 -4.80 -9.02
N GLY A 64 -4.42 -5.52 -9.30
CA GLY A 64 -3.26 -5.57 -8.41
C GLY A 64 -2.64 -4.20 -8.20
N LEU A 65 -2.55 -3.39 -9.28
CA LEU A 65 -2.04 -2.02 -9.21
C LEU A 65 -2.95 -1.09 -8.40
N PHE A 66 -4.26 -1.31 -8.40
CA PHE A 66 -5.18 -0.59 -7.51
C PHE A 66 -4.82 -0.85 -6.04
N LEU A 67 -4.64 -2.12 -5.65
CA LEU A 67 -4.23 -2.47 -4.27
C LEU A 67 -2.88 -1.83 -3.90
N LEU A 68 -1.92 -1.84 -4.82
CA LEU A 68 -0.62 -1.19 -4.61
C LEU A 68 -0.77 0.31 -4.39
N SER A 69 -1.65 0.97 -5.14
CA SER A 69 -1.91 2.41 -5.03
C SER A 69 -2.58 2.82 -3.71
N LEU A 70 -3.20 1.88 -2.98
CA LEU A 70 -3.79 2.14 -1.66
C LEU A 70 -2.76 2.26 -0.53
N ILE A 71 -1.53 1.74 -0.71
CA ILE A 71 -0.50 1.75 0.33
C ILE A 71 -0.27 3.16 0.91
N PRO A 72 -0.06 4.23 0.12
CA PRO A 72 0.17 5.57 0.67
C PRO A 72 -0.99 6.12 1.52
N ARG A 73 -2.23 5.77 1.18
CA ARG A 73 -3.41 6.13 1.97
C ARG A 73 -3.43 5.39 3.30
N MET A 74 -3.19 4.09 3.27
CA MET A 74 -3.32 3.20 4.42
C MET A 74 -2.17 3.42 5.42
N GLN A 75 -0.95 3.61 4.96
CA GLN A 75 0.23 3.76 5.84
C GLN A 75 0.16 4.98 6.78
N ARG A 76 -0.70 5.98 6.48
CA ARG A 76 -0.93 7.13 7.37
C ARG A 76 -1.49 6.72 8.74
N GLN A 77 -2.05 5.51 8.86
CA GLN A 77 -2.52 4.96 10.12
C GLN A 77 -1.38 4.29 10.92
N LEU A 78 -0.24 4.00 10.30
CA LEU A 78 0.85 3.25 10.91
C LEU A 78 1.95 4.14 11.47
N PHE A 79 2.27 5.23 10.77
CA PHE A 79 3.30 6.16 11.23
C PHE A 79 3.03 7.61 10.79
N ARG A 80 3.67 8.51 11.51
CA ARG A 80 3.70 9.95 11.24
C ARG A 80 5.09 10.49 11.53
N ILE A 81 5.56 11.44 10.70
CA ILE A 81 6.80 12.18 10.90
C ILE A 81 6.41 13.64 11.13
N GLU A 82 6.78 14.20 12.28
CA GLU A 82 6.39 15.54 12.71
C GLU A 82 7.11 16.63 11.90
N SER A 83 8.43 16.51 11.78
CA SER A 83 9.30 17.48 11.13
C SER A 83 9.84 16.91 9.82
N ARG A 84 9.20 17.23 8.69
CA ARG A 84 9.58 16.73 7.36
C ARG A 84 9.25 17.71 6.26
N GLY A 85 9.99 17.60 5.16
CA GLY A 85 9.69 18.23 3.88
C GLY A 85 8.86 17.32 2.96
N ALA A 86 9.09 17.46 1.65
CA ALA A 86 8.43 16.64 0.63
C ALA A 86 8.77 15.16 0.78
N GLY A 87 7.81 14.30 0.48
CA GLY A 87 8.00 12.85 0.44
C GLY A 87 7.62 12.30 -0.93
N LEU A 88 8.46 11.40 -1.44
CA LEU A 88 8.24 10.69 -2.69
C LEU A 88 8.09 9.20 -2.41
N ASN A 89 7.09 8.57 -3.00
CA ASN A 89 7.10 7.14 -3.23
C ASN A 89 8.06 6.89 -4.40
N TYR A 90 9.35 6.64 -4.06
CA TYR A 90 10.43 6.58 -5.04
C TYR A 90 10.31 5.36 -5.94
N GLY A 91 9.86 4.23 -5.38
CA GLY A 91 9.67 3.01 -6.15
C GLY A 91 9.55 1.78 -5.27
N TYR A 92 9.65 0.65 -5.92
CA TYR A 92 9.59 -0.68 -5.30
C TYR A 92 10.72 -1.55 -5.84
N GLU A 93 11.49 -2.18 -4.93
CA GLU A 93 12.49 -3.17 -5.30
C GLU A 93 11.82 -4.49 -5.73
N LYS A 94 10.64 -4.77 -5.14
CA LYS A 94 9.87 -5.98 -5.42
C LYS A 94 8.39 -5.74 -5.21
N VAL A 95 7.56 -6.24 -6.13
CA VAL A 95 6.09 -6.32 -5.97
C VAL A 95 5.64 -7.71 -6.42
N ARG A 96 4.76 -8.34 -5.65
CA ARG A 96 4.08 -9.59 -6.03
C ARG A 96 2.61 -9.50 -5.64
N PHE A 97 1.74 -9.73 -6.60
CA PHE A 97 0.31 -9.93 -6.40
C PHE A 97 0.09 -11.43 -6.18
N THR A 98 -0.17 -11.81 -4.95
CA THR A 98 -0.07 -13.20 -4.53
C THR A 98 -1.41 -13.91 -4.42
N ALA A 99 -2.52 -13.16 -4.31
CA ALA A 99 -3.87 -13.68 -4.36
C ALA A 99 -4.83 -12.66 -4.99
N PRO A 100 -5.83 -13.06 -5.78
CA PRO A 100 -6.87 -12.17 -6.26
C PRO A 100 -7.74 -11.67 -5.10
N VAL A 101 -8.19 -10.42 -5.18
CA VAL A 101 -9.12 -9.82 -4.21
C VAL A 101 -10.48 -9.65 -4.87
N PRO A 102 -11.46 -10.50 -4.56
CA PRO A 102 -12.83 -10.36 -5.06
C PRO A 102 -13.49 -9.07 -4.57
N VAL A 103 -14.37 -8.50 -5.39
CA VAL A 103 -15.22 -7.38 -4.96
C VAL A 103 -15.99 -7.72 -3.69
N GLY A 104 -16.12 -6.75 -2.77
CA GLY A 104 -16.74 -6.91 -1.46
C GLY A 104 -15.84 -7.55 -0.40
N SER A 105 -14.59 -7.90 -0.75
CA SER A 105 -13.61 -8.36 0.22
C SER A 105 -13.04 -7.19 1.01
N ARG A 106 -12.54 -7.47 2.23
CA ARG A 106 -11.84 -6.49 3.06
C ARG A 106 -10.35 -6.76 3.08
N VAL A 107 -9.56 -5.69 2.96
CA VAL A 107 -8.10 -5.74 2.99
C VAL A 107 -7.56 -4.79 4.04
N ARG A 108 -6.33 -5.05 4.53
CA ARG A 108 -5.59 -4.11 5.38
C ARG A 108 -4.12 -4.15 5.06
N LEU A 109 -3.43 -3.06 5.37
CA LEU A 109 -1.99 -2.96 5.22
C LEU A 109 -1.31 -3.33 6.52
N ALA A 110 -0.38 -4.27 6.48
CA ALA A 110 0.63 -4.48 7.52
C ALA A 110 1.99 -4.03 6.99
N GLN A 111 2.79 -3.34 7.82
CA GLN A 111 4.13 -2.87 7.44
C GLN A 111 5.18 -3.19 8.49
N ALA A 112 6.41 -3.41 8.00
CA ALA A 112 7.61 -3.48 8.81
C ALA A 112 8.72 -2.61 8.21
N VAL A 113 9.59 -2.08 9.05
CA VAL A 113 10.75 -1.29 8.63
C VAL A 113 11.87 -2.23 8.23
N ILE A 114 12.31 -2.19 6.96
CA ILE A 114 13.48 -2.93 6.48
C ILE A 114 14.75 -2.18 6.87
N GLY A 115 14.75 -0.86 6.69
CA GLY A 115 15.86 0.00 7.04
C GLY A 115 15.61 1.46 6.66
N ALA A 116 16.50 2.32 7.14
CA ALA A 116 16.57 3.70 6.69
C ALA A 116 18.04 4.18 6.70
N SER A 117 18.35 5.08 5.76
CA SER A 117 19.67 5.70 5.64
C SER A 117 19.51 7.17 5.29
N ALA A 118 20.49 7.99 5.71
CA ALA A 118 20.50 9.41 5.39
C ALA A 118 20.54 9.64 3.85
N LYS A 119 19.75 10.59 3.39
CA LYS A 119 19.71 11.00 1.98
C LYS A 119 19.45 12.50 1.88
N GLY A 120 20.47 13.28 1.53
CA GLY A 120 20.41 14.75 1.58
C GLY A 120 20.10 15.23 2.99
N SER A 121 19.10 16.12 3.14
CA SER A 121 18.62 16.60 4.43
C SER A 121 17.64 15.64 5.13
N GLY A 122 17.28 14.51 4.51
CA GLY A 122 16.28 13.58 5.02
C GLY A 122 16.75 12.14 4.98
N ALA A 123 15.85 11.22 4.59
CA ALA A 123 16.14 9.79 4.59
C ALA A 123 15.57 9.06 3.36
N ARG A 124 16.26 7.97 2.99
CA ARG A 124 15.75 6.86 2.20
C ARG A 124 15.25 5.80 3.17
N ILE A 125 14.00 5.46 3.08
CA ILE A 125 13.31 4.54 4.00
C ILE A 125 12.80 3.36 3.19
N GLU A 126 13.06 2.16 3.68
CA GLU A 126 12.63 0.90 3.06
C GLU A 126 11.61 0.19 3.94
N LEU A 127 10.45 -0.12 3.37
CA LEU A 127 9.33 -0.73 4.06
C LEU A 127 8.91 -2.02 3.37
N GLN A 128 8.79 -3.10 4.16
CA GLN A 128 8.03 -4.28 3.75
C GLN A 128 6.56 -3.99 3.95
N SER A 129 5.79 -4.02 2.88
CA SER A 129 4.33 -3.82 2.88
C SER A 129 3.63 -5.11 2.50
N THR A 130 2.62 -5.48 3.26
CA THR A 130 1.77 -6.65 3.01
C THR A 130 0.31 -6.21 3.02
N ILE A 131 -0.39 -6.38 1.91
CA ILE A 131 -1.86 -6.24 1.88
C ILE A 131 -2.46 -7.60 2.24
N GLU A 132 -3.00 -7.69 3.43
CA GLU A 132 -3.71 -8.87 3.92
C GLU A 132 -5.15 -8.88 3.38
N LEU A 133 -5.67 -10.08 3.11
CA LEU A 133 -7.05 -10.34 2.71
C LEU A 133 -7.80 -11.01 3.87
N GLU A 134 -8.91 -10.44 4.31
CA GLU A 134 -9.70 -10.98 5.42
C GLU A 134 -10.14 -12.42 5.14
N GLY A 135 -9.95 -13.29 6.11
CA GLY A 135 -10.27 -14.72 6.00
C GLY A 135 -9.30 -15.55 5.15
N SER A 136 -8.20 -14.96 4.66
CA SER A 136 -7.18 -15.67 3.87
C SER A 136 -5.85 -15.76 4.63
N ALA A 137 -5.26 -16.94 4.66
CA ALA A 137 -3.89 -17.12 5.17
C ALA A 137 -2.83 -16.57 4.20
N LYS A 138 -3.20 -16.39 2.91
CA LYS A 138 -2.31 -15.86 1.88
C LYS A 138 -2.61 -14.38 1.65
N PRO A 139 -1.61 -13.50 1.72
CA PRO A 139 -1.80 -12.08 1.45
C PRO A 139 -2.18 -11.85 -0.03
N ALA A 140 -2.83 -10.73 -0.31
CA ALA A 140 -3.15 -10.30 -1.67
C ALA A 140 -1.93 -9.71 -2.39
N LEU A 141 -1.09 -8.99 -1.65
CA LEU A 141 0.07 -8.29 -2.18
C LEU A 141 1.20 -8.28 -1.16
N VAL A 142 2.44 -8.43 -1.66
CA VAL A 142 3.67 -8.18 -0.89
C VAL A 142 4.56 -7.25 -1.71
N ALA A 143 5.03 -6.16 -1.10
CA ALA A 143 5.89 -5.17 -1.75
C ALA A 143 7.02 -4.72 -0.83
N HIS A 144 8.21 -4.54 -1.40
CA HIS A 144 9.32 -3.85 -0.79
C HIS A 144 9.38 -2.44 -1.39
N GLY A 145 8.88 -1.47 -0.64
CA GLY A 145 8.77 -0.07 -1.07
C GLY A 145 9.93 0.78 -0.58
N VAL A 146 10.26 1.81 -1.36
CA VAL A 146 11.28 2.80 -1.05
C VAL A 146 10.65 4.18 -1.04
N LEU A 147 10.77 4.86 0.08
CA LEU A 147 10.38 6.26 0.24
C LEU A 147 11.63 7.14 0.31
N LEU A 148 11.58 8.29 -0.35
CA LEU A 148 12.53 9.38 -0.12
C LEU A 148 11.77 10.51 0.56
N ILE A 149 12.16 10.85 1.79
CA ILE A 149 11.50 11.90 2.56
C ILE A 149 12.55 12.93 2.95
N ALA A 150 12.38 14.17 2.49
CA ALA A 150 13.24 15.28 2.85
C ALA A 150 13.06 15.66 4.32
N GLY A 151 14.10 16.16 4.97
CA GLY A 151 13.99 16.88 6.24
C GLY A 151 13.19 18.16 6.08
N ALA A 152 12.72 18.73 7.18
CA ALA A 152 12.12 20.07 7.14
C ALA A 152 13.13 21.10 6.61
N ALA A 153 12.64 22.09 5.88
CA ALA A 153 13.49 23.23 5.53
C ALA A 153 13.92 23.93 6.82
N ALA A 154 15.21 24.34 6.90
CA ALA A 154 15.62 25.22 7.97
C ALA A 154 14.73 26.46 7.97
N ALA A 155 14.19 26.83 9.13
CA ALA A 155 13.49 28.09 9.27
C ALA A 155 14.46 29.21 8.84
N ALA A 156 14.05 29.99 7.83
CA ALA A 156 14.83 31.12 7.34
C ALA A 156 14.78 32.26 8.35
#